data_de6540130bc181124f0abdd7405358db
#
_entry.id   de6540130bc181124f0abdd7405358db
#
_cell.length_a   1.000
_cell.length_b   1.000
_cell.length_c   1.000
_cell.angle_alpha   90.00
_cell.angle_beta   90.00
_cell.angle_gamma   90.00
#
_symmetry.space_group_name_H-M   'P 1'
#
loop_
_entity.id
_entity.type
_entity.pdbx_description
1 polymer ?
#
loop_
_entity_poly.entity_id
_entity_poly.type
_entity_poly.pdbx_seq_one_letter_code
_entity_poly.pdbx_strand_id
1 'polypeptide(L)'
;MSLKKVHGEQPKEFKFSNENLKKAEEILKKYPQKNKKSAVMPFLYLAQRQNNNWIPLAAMKYIANFLSMPYISVYEVATFYSMYNLAPVGKHFIQVCTTTPCLIRGADKIVKLCKEKISPNENELSKAGNCSWMEVECLGACVSAPMIQINDDYYEDLDEKSTKDILDSLIKDKPLKPGSYRGRTNTSPEKKQNINGENHA
;
A
#
# COMPACT_ATOMS: atom_id res chain seq x y z
N MET A 1 7.62 14.82 -0.40
CA MET A 1 7.00 13.91 0.62
C MET A 1 6.05 14.74 1.46
N SER A 2 4.74 14.55 1.32
CA SER A 2 3.76 15.29 2.13
C SER A 2 3.81 14.77 3.57
N LEU A 3 3.82 15.69 4.55
CA LEU A 3 3.76 15.30 5.96
C LEU A 3 2.45 14.54 6.22
N LYS A 4 2.56 13.34 6.79
CA LYS A 4 1.39 12.56 7.19
C LYS A 4 0.59 13.32 8.24
N LYS A 5 -0.66 13.60 7.94
CA LYS A 5 -1.59 14.20 8.90
C LYS A 5 -2.35 13.11 9.64
N VAL A 6 -2.36 13.22 10.95
CA VAL A 6 -3.24 12.39 11.80
C VAL A 6 -4.68 12.86 11.61
N HIS A 7 -5.61 11.93 11.43
CA HIS A 7 -7.03 12.26 11.30
C HIS A 7 -7.56 12.96 12.56
N GLY A 8 -8.37 14.00 12.37
CA GLY A 8 -8.91 14.80 13.49
C GLY A 8 -9.89 14.02 14.36
N GLU A 9 -10.73 13.20 13.73
CA GLU A 9 -11.67 12.34 14.44
C GLU A 9 -11.02 11.00 14.77
N GLN A 10 -11.01 10.64 16.04
CA GLN A 10 -10.34 9.44 16.54
C GLN A 10 -11.34 8.55 17.28
N PRO A 11 -11.29 7.22 17.08
CA PRO A 11 -12.04 6.29 17.89
C PRO A 11 -11.57 6.39 19.35
N LYS A 12 -12.52 6.29 20.28
CA LYS A 12 -12.22 6.37 21.73
C LYS A 12 -11.36 5.21 22.22
N GLU A 13 -11.57 4.02 21.65
CA GLU A 13 -10.90 2.79 22.04
C GLU A 13 -10.53 1.95 20.82
N PHE A 14 -9.51 1.14 20.98
CA PHE A 14 -9.10 0.11 20.03
C PHE A 14 -8.66 -1.14 20.79
N LYS A 15 -9.07 -2.30 20.33
CA LYS A 15 -8.61 -3.61 20.80
C LYS A 15 -8.50 -4.55 19.60
N PHE A 16 -7.53 -5.43 19.61
CA PHE A 16 -7.48 -6.48 18.60
C PHE A 16 -8.69 -7.42 18.72
N SER A 17 -9.23 -7.84 17.60
CA SER A 17 -10.18 -8.95 17.55
C SER A 17 -9.54 -10.23 18.06
N ASN A 18 -10.35 -11.22 18.46
CA ASN A 18 -9.84 -12.51 18.91
C ASN A 18 -8.96 -13.20 17.87
N GLU A 19 -9.25 -13.03 16.58
CA GLU A 19 -8.44 -13.55 15.49
C GLU A 19 -7.08 -12.84 15.44
N ASN A 20 -7.07 -11.50 15.52
CA ASN A 20 -5.84 -10.73 15.48
C ASN A 20 -5.00 -10.87 16.76
N LEU A 21 -5.62 -11.16 17.91
CA LEU A 21 -4.88 -11.52 19.11
C LEU A 21 -4.08 -12.82 18.92
N LYS A 22 -4.67 -13.84 18.32
CA LYS A 22 -3.95 -15.09 17.99
C LYS A 22 -2.79 -14.83 17.02
N LYS A 23 -3.02 -14.03 15.96
CA LYS A 23 -1.96 -13.63 15.03
C LYS A 23 -0.86 -12.83 15.72
N ALA A 24 -1.20 -11.93 16.64
CA ALA A 24 -0.24 -11.17 17.42
C ALA A 24 0.65 -12.06 18.30
N GLU A 25 0.06 -13.06 18.95
CA GLU A 25 0.80 -14.07 19.73
C GLU A 25 1.74 -14.91 18.86
N GLU A 26 1.31 -15.32 17.68
CA GLU A 26 2.15 -16.03 16.71
C GLU A 26 3.32 -15.16 16.22
N ILE A 27 3.06 -13.88 15.96
CA ILE A 27 4.11 -12.93 15.60
C ILE A 27 5.14 -12.82 16.72
N LEU A 28 4.70 -12.71 17.98
CA LEU A 28 5.61 -12.60 19.12
C LEU A 28 6.53 -13.81 19.28
N LYS A 29 6.09 -15.01 18.90
CA LYS A 29 6.94 -16.21 18.94
C LYS A 29 8.17 -16.12 18.03
N LYS A 30 8.14 -15.26 17.01
CA LYS A 30 9.27 -15.03 16.09
C LYS A 30 10.36 -14.14 16.66
N TYR A 31 10.10 -13.49 17.81
CA TYR A 31 11.03 -12.56 18.46
C TYR A 31 11.49 -13.10 19.80
N PRO A 32 12.80 -12.93 20.16
CA PRO A 32 13.28 -13.27 21.50
C PRO A 32 12.48 -12.53 22.58
N GLN A 33 12.26 -13.17 23.73
CA GLN A 33 11.44 -12.60 24.82
C GLN A 33 11.88 -11.18 25.23
N LYS A 34 13.20 -10.93 25.28
CA LYS A 34 13.80 -9.62 25.60
C LYS A 34 13.59 -8.55 24.51
N ASN A 35 13.23 -8.96 23.28
CA ASN A 35 13.14 -8.09 22.10
C ASN A 35 11.71 -8.02 21.53
N LYS A 36 10.68 -8.27 22.32
CA LYS A 36 9.27 -8.19 21.90
C LYS A 36 8.90 -6.85 21.26
N LYS A 37 9.55 -5.76 21.66
CA LYS A 37 9.36 -4.41 21.09
C LYS A 37 9.62 -4.37 19.58
N SER A 38 10.47 -5.25 19.04
CA SER A 38 10.74 -5.35 17.60
C SER A 38 9.51 -5.79 16.78
N ALA A 39 8.48 -6.33 17.42
CA ALA A 39 7.22 -6.69 16.79
C ALA A 39 6.30 -5.48 16.50
N VAL A 40 6.71 -4.24 16.80
CA VAL A 40 5.87 -3.04 16.63
C VAL A 40 5.36 -2.89 15.18
N MET A 41 6.19 -3.15 14.17
CA MET A 41 5.79 -3.01 12.78
C MET A 41 4.67 -3.99 12.36
N PRO A 42 4.79 -5.30 12.56
CA PRO A 42 3.70 -6.22 12.24
C PRO A 42 2.45 -5.98 13.09
N PHE A 43 2.56 -5.45 14.31
CA PHE A 43 1.40 -5.06 15.12
C PHE A 43 0.67 -3.85 14.55
N LEU A 44 1.40 -2.84 14.08
CA LEU A 44 0.82 -1.71 13.35
C LEU A 44 0.11 -2.17 12.08
N TYR A 45 0.69 -3.16 11.39
CA TYR A 45 0.06 -3.74 10.20
C TYR A 45 -1.26 -4.44 10.52
N LEU A 46 -1.30 -5.26 11.58
CA LEU A 46 -2.54 -5.89 12.04
C LEU A 46 -3.61 -4.87 12.42
N ALA A 47 -3.21 -3.80 13.12
CA ALA A 47 -4.12 -2.73 13.52
C ALA A 47 -4.68 -1.99 12.30
N GLN A 48 -3.83 -1.65 11.32
CA GLN A 48 -4.22 -0.98 10.09
C GLN A 48 -5.26 -1.79 9.32
N ARG A 49 -5.00 -3.10 9.14
CA ARG A 49 -5.93 -4.00 8.42
C ARG A 49 -7.26 -4.17 9.15
N GLN A 50 -7.23 -4.23 10.47
CA GLN A 50 -8.46 -4.32 11.27
C GLN A 50 -9.29 -3.05 11.22
N ASN A 51 -8.66 -1.89 11.08
CA ASN A 51 -9.31 -0.59 11.13
C ASN A 51 -9.42 0.08 9.75
N ASN A 52 -9.91 -0.66 8.75
CA ASN A 52 -10.16 -0.13 7.40
C ASN A 52 -8.96 0.60 6.79
N ASN A 53 -7.77 -0.04 6.84
CA ASN A 53 -6.51 0.43 6.25
C ASN A 53 -5.94 1.73 6.83
N TRP A 54 -6.27 2.11 8.07
CA TRP A 54 -5.61 3.20 8.76
C TRP A 54 -5.41 2.94 10.25
N ILE A 55 -4.47 3.64 10.89
CA ILE A 55 -4.05 3.40 12.28
C ILE A 55 -4.47 4.59 13.15
N PRO A 56 -5.51 4.44 13.99
CA PRO A 56 -5.90 5.48 14.94
C PRO A 56 -4.93 5.56 16.13
N LEU A 57 -4.90 6.73 16.79
CA LEU A 57 -4.08 6.95 17.99
C LEU A 57 -4.38 5.95 19.11
N ALA A 58 -5.64 5.53 19.22
CA ALA A 58 -6.06 4.50 20.19
C ALA A 58 -5.39 3.16 19.93
N ALA A 59 -5.19 2.78 18.64
CA ALA A 59 -4.47 1.56 18.28
C ALA A 59 -2.98 1.63 18.64
N MET A 60 -2.35 2.78 18.42
CA MET A 60 -0.95 2.98 18.82
C MET A 60 -0.77 2.88 20.34
N LYS A 61 -1.69 3.46 21.13
CA LYS A 61 -1.69 3.32 22.59
C LYS A 61 -1.87 1.85 23.03
N TYR A 62 -2.80 1.15 22.39
CA TYR A 62 -3.02 -0.27 22.67
C TYR A 62 -1.76 -1.11 22.39
N ILE A 63 -1.11 -0.89 21.23
CA ILE A 63 0.13 -1.59 20.84
C ILE A 63 1.27 -1.26 21.82
N ALA A 64 1.42 0.00 22.22
CA ALA A 64 2.42 0.44 23.19
C ALA A 64 2.29 -0.33 24.51
N ASN A 65 1.06 -0.41 25.05
CA ASN A 65 0.78 -1.18 26.26
C ASN A 65 1.05 -2.67 26.08
N PHE A 66 0.61 -3.25 24.96
CA PHE A 66 0.76 -4.68 24.67
C PHE A 66 2.24 -5.09 24.58
N LEU A 67 3.08 -4.26 23.96
CA LEU A 67 4.52 -4.51 23.79
C LEU A 67 5.37 -3.94 24.94
N SER A 68 4.75 -3.34 25.97
CA SER A 68 5.44 -2.69 27.09
C SER A 68 6.52 -1.70 26.62
N MET A 69 6.15 -0.79 25.70
CA MET A 69 7.04 0.22 25.14
C MET A 69 6.39 1.62 25.22
N PRO A 70 7.19 2.71 25.20
CA PRO A 70 6.65 4.06 25.21
C PRO A 70 5.74 4.32 24.00
N TYR A 71 4.62 5.02 24.24
CA TYR A 71 3.69 5.40 23.16
C TYR A 71 4.40 6.16 22.04
N ILE A 72 5.31 7.09 22.39
CA ILE A 72 6.03 7.89 21.41
C ILE A 72 6.82 7.02 20.43
N SER A 73 7.42 5.93 20.90
CA SER A 73 8.18 5.01 20.02
C SER A 73 7.29 4.30 18.99
N VAL A 74 6.04 3.97 19.37
CA VAL A 74 5.06 3.43 18.40
C VAL A 74 4.63 4.51 17.40
N TYR A 75 4.41 5.73 17.89
CA TYR A 75 4.05 6.88 17.05
C TYR A 75 5.16 7.22 16.05
N GLU A 76 6.43 7.22 16.48
CA GLU A 76 7.59 7.43 15.61
C GLU A 76 7.62 6.42 14.45
N VAL A 77 7.43 5.13 14.74
CA VAL A 77 7.39 4.09 13.69
C VAL A 77 6.22 4.32 12.75
N ALA A 78 5.02 4.61 13.26
CA ALA A 78 3.83 4.82 12.46
C ALA A 78 3.94 6.04 11.54
N THR A 79 4.62 7.10 11.99
CA THR A 79 4.83 8.33 11.21
C THR A 79 5.98 8.20 10.21
N PHE A 80 7.02 7.46 10.57
CA PHE A 80 8.22 7.31 9.74
C PHE A 80 7.96 6.48 8.48
N TYR A 81 7.31 5.32 8.61
CA TYR A 81 7.12 4.42 7.48
C TYR A 81 5.91 4.82 6.63
N SER A 82 6.13 5.03 5.32
CA SER A 82 5.11 5.48 4.36
C SER A 82 3.92 4.52 4.24
N MET A 83 4.11 3.23 4.48
CA MET A 83 3.06 2.21 4.37
C MET A 83 1.97 2.28 5.45
N TYR A 84 2.16 3.06 6.50
CA TYR A 84 1.13 3.25 7.53
C TYR A 84 0.31 4.49 7.26
N ASN A 85 -1.00 4.34 7.19
CA ASN A 85 -1.95 5.43 7.00
C ASN A 85 -2.42 5.95 8.36
N LEU A 86 -2.32 7.26 8.60
CA LEU A 86 -2.74 7.90 9.85
C LEU A 86 -4.11 8.59 9.74
N ALA A 87 -4.75 8.45 8.60
CA ALA A 87 -6.09 8.92 8.29
C ALA A 87 -6.83 7.87 7.46
N PRO A 88 -8.16 7.87 7.45
CA PRO A 88 -8.95 6.98 6.61
C PRO A 88 -8.55 7.08 5.14
N VAL A 89 -8.42 5.93 4.49
CA VAL A 89 -8.18 5.79 3.06
C VAL A 89 -9.31 4.99 2.43
N GLY A 90 -9.47 5.07 1.11
CA GLY A 90 -10.47 4.30 0.40
C GLY A 90 -10.23 2.78 0.52
N LYS A 91 -11.29 2.00 0.25
CA LYS A 91 -11.19 0.53 0.13
C LYS A 91 -10.08 0.12 -0.85
N HIS A 92 -9.91 0.90 -1.92
CA HIS A 92 -8.85 0.79 -2.91
C HIS A 92 -7.89 1.96 -2.72
N PHE A 93 -6.75 1.68 -2.09
CA PHE A 93 -5.69 2.67 -1.89
C PHE A 93 -4.62 2.48 -2.97
N ILE A 94 -4.51 3.49 -3.86
CA ILE A 94 -3.65 3.47 -5.04
C ILE A 94 -2.38 4.25 -4.71
N GLN A 95 -1.24 3.56 -4.77
CA GLN A 95 0.08 4.15 -4.57
C GLN A 95 0.81 4.20 -5.92
N VAL A 96 1.08 5.40 -6.42
CA VAL A 96 1.73 5.62 -7.70
C VAL A 96 3.22 5.82 -7.49
N CYS A 97 4.04 4.92 -8.04
CA CYS A 97 5.49 5.08 -8.03
C CYS A 97 5.90 6.21 -9.00
N THR A 98 6.54 7.26 -8.48
CA THR A 98 6.98 8.42 -9.27
C THR A 98 8.50 8.64 -9.29
N THR A 99 9.28 7.62 -8.87
CA THR A 99 10.75 7.68 -8.97
C THR A 99 11.23 7.55 -10.42
N THR A 100 12.49 7.85 -10.65
CA THR A 100 13.07 8.07 -11.98
C THR A 100 12.66 7.08 -13.06
N PRO A 101 12.74 5.74 -12.88
CA PRO A 101 12.34 4.81 -13.95
C PRO A 101 10.85 4.93 -14.31
N CYS A 102 9.98 5.06 -13.31
CA CYS A 102 8.54 5.20 -13.53
C CYS A 102 8.23 6.56 -14.18
N LEU A 103 8.88 7.62 -13.74
CA LEU A 103 8.69 8.97 -14.29
C LEU A 103 9.08 9.02 -15.78
N ILE A 104 10.27 8.50 -16.14
CA ILE A 104 10.74 8.42 -17.53
C ILE A 104 9.77 7.61 -18.39
N ARG A 105 9.11 6.62 -17.82
CA ARG A 105 8.15 5.74 -18.51
C ARG A 105 6.71 6.25 -18.50
N GLY A 106 6.46 7.48 -17.96
CA GLY A 106 5.17 8.16 -18.03
C GLY A 106 4.29 8.04 -16.77
N ALA A 107 4.89 7.92 -15.58
CA ALA A 107 4.13 7.94 -14.32
C ALA A 107 3.39 9.26 -14.08
N ASP A 108 3.87 10.37 -14.66
CA ASP A 108 3.20 11.68 -14.66
C ASP A 108 1.78 11.61 -15.26
N LYS A 109 1.59 10.81 -16.32
CA LYS A 109 0.28 10.57 -16.93
C LYS A 109 -0.64 9.78 -15.99
N ILE A 110 -0.08 8.80 -15.24
CA ILE A 110 -0.82 8.03 -14.25
C ILE A 110 -1.30 8.95 -13.12
N VAL A 111 -0.40 9.80 -12.60
CA VAL A 111 -0.74 10.81 -11.58
C VAL A 111 -1.86 11.73 -12.08
N LYS A 112 -1.77 12.22 -13.32
CA LYS A 112 -2.82 13.05 -13.92
C LYS A 112 -4.17 12.34 -13.94
N LEU A 113 -4.20 11.08 -14.35
CA LEU A 113 -5.44 10.27 -14.34
C LEU A 113 -6.00 10.08 -12.92
N CYS A 114 -5.15 9.86 -11.92
CA CYS A 114 -5.58 9.78 -10.52
C CYS A 114 -6.21 11.09 -10.04
N LYS A 115 -5.59 12.24 -10.36
CA LYS A 115 -6.14 13.58 -10.05
C LYS A 115 -7.50 13.82 -10.70
N GLU A 116 -7.68 13.41 -11.93
CA GLU A 116 -8.92 13.60 -12.67
C GLU A 116 -10.05 12.67 -12.23
N LYS A 117 -9.74 11.40 -11.94
CA LYS A 117 -10.76 10.37 -11.71
C LYS A 117 -11.07 10.10 -10.23
N ILE A 118 -10.11 10.28 -9.34
CA ILE A 118 -10.23 9.95 -7.92
C ILE A 118 -10.44 11.23 -7.10
N SER A 119 -9.38 12.02 -6.93
CA SER A 119 -9.40 13.30 -6.24
C SER A 119 -8.25 14.18 -6.73
N PRO A 120 -8.44 15.51 -6.84
CA PRO A 120 -7.37 16.44 -7.19
C PRO A 120 -6.18 16.38 -6.21
N ASN A 121 -6.43 16.02 -4.97
CA ASN A 121 -5.43 15.97 -3.92
C ASN A 121 -5.14 14.52 -3.49
N GLU A 122 -3.86 14.29 -3.11
CA GLU A 122 -3.45 13.01 -2.52
C GLU A 122 -4.11 12.77 -1.16
N ASN A 123 -4.29 11.50 -0.83
CA ASN A 123 -4.86 11.04 0.44
C ASN A 123 -6.31 11.48 0.70
N GLU A 124 -6.98 12.01 -0.29
CA GLU A 124 -8.41 12.30 -0.22
C GLU A 124 -9.23 11.16 -0.82
N LEU A 125 -10.44 11.00 -0.30
CA LEU A 125 -11.39 10.02 -0.80
C LEU A 125 -12.00 10.49 -2.11
N SER A 126 -12.22 9.57 -3.03
CA SER A 126 -13.03 9.79 -4.24
C SER A 126 -14.46 10.20 -3.85
N LYS A 127 -15.19 10.81 -4.78
CA LYS A 127 -16.60 11.16 -4.56
C LYS A 127 -17.46 9.98 -4.12
N ALA A 128 -17.15 8.77 -4.59
CA ALA A 128 -17.82 7.55 -4.18
C ALA A 128 -17.32 6.99 -2.82
N GLY A 129 -16.25 7.56 -2.25
CA GLY A 129 -15.68 7.14 -0.96
C GLY A 129 -14.88 5.83 -0.98
N ASN A 130 -14.76 5.17 -2.13
CA ASN A 130 -14.16 3.83 -2.23
C ASN A 130 -12.69 3.83 -2.69
N CYS A 131 -12.18 4.92 -3.24
CA CYS A 131 -10.82 5.04 -3.73
C CYS A 131 -10.11 6.22 -3.07
N SER A 132 -8.81 6.09 -2.88
CA SER A 132 -7.88 7.19 -2.59
C SER A 132 -6.54 6.89 -3.24
N TRP A 133 -5.70 7.90 -3.43
CA TRP A 133 -4.40 7.73 -4.08
C TRP A 133 -3.34 8.60 -3.44
N MET A 134 -2.08 8.22 -3.63
CA MET A 134 -0.91 9.05 -3.29
C MET A 134 0.28 8.72 -4.18
N GLU A 135 1.21 9.66 -4.30
CA GLU A 135 2.53 9.41 -4.85
C GLU A 135 3.43 8.75 -3.79
N VAL A 136 4.20 7.76 -4.22
CA VAL A 136 5.14 7.06 -3.34
C VAL A 136 6.51 6.94 -3.99
N GLU A 137 7.52 6.73 -3.14
CA GLU A 137 8.87 6.37 -3.56
C GLU A 137 8.91 4.99 -4.22
N CYS A 138 10.10 4.60 -4.70
CA CYS A 138 10.30 3.38 -5.47
C CYS A 138 9.76 2.14 -4.76
N LEU A 139 8.86 1.42 -5.44
CA LEU A 139 8.26 0.17 -4.97
C LEU A 139 9.07 -1.08 -5.39
N GLY A 140 10.25 -0.89 -6.00
CA GLY A 140 11.17 -1.98 -6.34
C GLY A 140 10.88 -2.73 -7.63
N ALA A 141 9.86 -2.35 -8.40
CA ALA A 141 9.50 -2.99 -9.69
C ALA A 141 9.93 -2.15 -10.91
N CYS A 142 11.12 -1.54 -10.87
CA CYS A 142 11.60 -0.61 -11.89
C CYS A 142 11.67 -1.20 -13.30
N VAL A 143 11.94 -2.51 -13.42
CA VAL A 143 12.01 -3.21 -14.70
C VAL A 143 10.65 -3.29 -15.41
N SER A 144 9.57 -3.18 -14.63
CA SER A 144 8.17 -3.20 -15.09
C SER A 144 7.51 -1.81 -14.99
N ALA A 145 8.32 -0.76 -15.07
CA ALA A 145 7.84 0.62 -15.01
C ALA A 145 7.02 1.00 -16.27
N PRO A 146 6.02 1.89 -16.15
CA PRO A 146 5.50 2.46 -14.91
C PRO A 146 4.57 1.49 -14.18
N MET A 147 4.46 1.64 -12.87
CA MET A 147 3.67 0.73 -12.05
C MET A 147 2.94 1.47 -10.91
N ILE A 148 1.89 0.86 -10.43
CA ILE A 148 1.16 1.26 -9.23
C ILE A 148 0.99 0.07 -8.30
N GLN A 149 0.84 0.35 -7.01
CA GLN A 149 0.36 -0.63 -6.04
C GLN A 149 -1.07 -0.27 -5.63
N ILE A 150 -1.96 -1.26 -5.63
CA ILE A 150 -3.32 -1.11 -5.12
C ILE A 150 -3.47 -2.06 -3.94
N ASN A 151 -3.59 -1.51 -2.73
CA ASN A 151 -3.54 -2.26 -1.48
C ASN A 151 -2.25 -3.10 -1.38
N ASP A 152 -2.32 -4.42 -1.60
CA ASP A 152 -1.19 -5.35 -1.50
C ASP A 152 -0.66 -5.81 -2.86
N ASP A 153 -1.35 -5.47 -3.95
CA ASP A 153 -1.07 -6.01 -5.28
C ASP A 153 -0.39 -5.00 -6.19
N TYR A 154 0.56 -5.48 -7.01
CA TYR A 154 1.26 -4.69 -8.02
C TYR A 154 0.56 -4.80 -9.38
N TYR A 155 0.47 -3.66 -10.05
CA TYR A 155 -0.02 -3.50 -11.42
C TYR A 155 1.08 -2.84 -12.22
N GLU A 156 1.63 -3.57 -13.16
CA GLU A 156 2.92 -3.29 -13.79
C GLU A 156 2.81 -3.09 -15.31
N ASP A 157 3.86 -2.49 -15.91
CA ASP A 157 3.94 -2.22 -17.36
C ASP A 157 2.74 -1.40 -17.87
N LEU A 158 2.34 -0.44 -17.10
CA LEU A 158 1.15 0.36 -17.37
C LEU A 158 1.35 1.36 -18.50
N ASP A 159 0.25 1.70 -19.14
CA ASP A 159 0.11 2.84 -20.02
C ASP A 159 -1.14 3.65 -19.63
N GLU A 160 -1.41 4.71 -20.35
CA GLU A 160 -2.56 5.59 -20.08
C GLU A 160 -3.89 4.85 -20.21
N LYS A 161 -4.00 3.94 -21.20
CA LYS A 161 -5.22 3.16 -21.44
C LYS A 161 -5.47 2.15 -20.34
N SER A 162 -4.50 1.31 -20.04
CA SER A 162 -4.60 0.29 -18.97
C SER A 162 -4.84 0.93 -17.61
N THR A 163 -4.18 2.06 -17.32
CA THR A 163 -4.42 2.81 -16.08
C THR A 163 -5.85 3.32 -16.00
N LYS A 164 -6.38 3.88 -17.09
CA LYS A 164 -7.77 4.35 -17.15
C LYS A 164 -8.75 3.22 -16.89
N ASP A 165 -8.55 2.06 -17.53
CA ASP A 165 -9.39 0.88 -17.36
C ASP A 165 -9.35 0.33 -15.92
N ILE A 166 -8.16 0.34 -15.29
CA ILE A 166 -7.98 0.00 -13.87
C ILE A 166 -8.80 0.95 -12.99
N LEU A 167 -8.59 2.26 -13.11
CA LEU A 167 -9.28 3.25 -12.28
C LEU A 167 -10.80 3.19 -12.45
N ASP A 168 -11.30 3.03 -13.68
CA ASP A 168 -12.73 2.90 -13.96
C ASP A 168 -13.32 1.61 -13.36
N SER A 169 -12.54 0.55 -13.28
CA SER A 169 -12.94 -0.71 -12.64
C SER A 169 -12.98 -0.58 -11.12
N LEU A 170 -11.97 0.08 -10.50
CA LEU A 170 -11.93 0.32 -9.06
C LEU A 170 -13.09 1.20 -8.58
N ILE A 171 -13.41 2.27 -9.31
CA ILE A 171 -14.54 3.14 -8.99
C ILE A 171 -15.86 2.36 -9.01
N LYS A 172 -15.97 1.35 -9.87
CA LYS A 172 -17.14 0.46 -9.99
C LYS A 172 -17.05 -0.78 -9.10
N ASP A 173 -16.03 -0.87 -8.23
CA ASP A 173 -15.72 -2.00 -7.34
C ASP A 173 -15.63 -3.36 -8.08
N LYS A 174 -15.11 -3.35 -9.31
CA LYS A 174 -14.91 -4.55 -10.11
C LYS A 174 -13.56 -5.21 -9.81
N PRO A 175 -13.49 -6.55 -9.83
CA PRO A 175 -12.23 -7.26 -9.62
C PRO A 175 -11.21 -6.94 -10.73
N LEU A 176 -9.94 -6.86 -10.35
CA LEU A 176 -8.81 -6.64 -11.23
C LEU A 176 -7.85 -7.81 -11.16
N LYS A 177 -7.08 -8.01 -12.22
CA LYS A 177 -6.01 -8.99 -12.24
C LYS A 177 -4.67 -8.29 -12.00
N PRO A 178 -3.98 -8.56 -10.89
CA PRO A 178 -2.64 -8.02 -10.63
C PRO A 178 -1.60 -8.50 -11.65
N GLY A 179 -0.47 -7.81 -11.68
CA GLY A 179 0.69 -8.15 -12.47
C GLY A 179 0.86 -7.30 -13.72
N SER A 180 1.63 -7.81 -14.69
CA SER A 180 2.00 -7.09 -15.91
C SER A 180 0.83 -6.98 -16.90
N TYR A 181 0.57 -5.77 -17.35
CA TYR A 181 -0.42 -5.47 -18.39
C TYR A 181 0.13 -5.68 -19.81
N ARG A 182 1.40 -6.11 -19.92
CA ARG A 182 2.02 -6.60 -21.17
C ARG A 182 2.19 -8.12 -21.22
N GLY A 183 1.62 -8.84 -20.23
CA GLY A 183 1.67 -10.29 -20.19
C GLY A 183 3.03 -10.88 -19.80
N ARG A 184 3.94 -10.08 -19.20
CA ARG A 184 5.20 -10.58 -18.66
C ARG A 184 4.98 -11.32 -17.34
N THR A 185 5.87 -12.26 -17.03
CA THR A 185 5.89 -12.93 -15.74
C THR A 185 6.89 -12.20 -14.82
N ASN A 186 6.41 -11.28 -14.02
CA ASN A 186 7.20 -10.43 -13.11
C ASN A 186 8.38 -9.76 -13.86
N THR A 187 9.59 -9.90 -13.31
CA THR A 187 10.83 -9.36 -13.88
C THR A 187 11.44 -10.22 -14.99
N SER A 188 10.77 -11.29 -15.39
CA SER A 188 11.27 -12.15 -16.47
C SER A 188 11.41 -11.35 -17.77
N PRO A 189 12.52 -11.51 -18.51
CA PRO A 189 12.64 -10.92 -19.83
C PRO A 189 11.53 -11.45 -20.73
N GLU A 190 11.08 -10.63 -21.68
CA GLU A 190 10.17 -11.11 -22.72
C GLU A 190 10.77 -12.31 -23.41
N LYS A 191 10.00 -13.40 -23.54
CA LYS A 191 10.44 -14.54 -24.35
C LYS A 191 10.62 -14.02 -25.77
N LYS A 192 11.86 -13.88 -26.24
CA LYS A 192 12.14 -13.65 -27.63
C LYS A 192 11.51 -14.84 -28.37
N GLN A 193 10.55 -14.60 -29.24
CA GLN A 193 10.12 -15.61 -30.19
C GLN A 193 11.35 -15.93 -31.05
N ASN A 194 11.96 -17.07 -30.82
CA ASN A 194 13.02 -17.54 -31.67
C ASN A 194 12.44 -17.78 -33.07
N ILE A 195 12.84 -16.96 -34.01
CA ILE A 195 12.53 -17.10 -35.42
C ILE A 195 12.96 -18.48 -35.96
N ASN A 196 13.83 -19.18 -35.22
CA ASN A 196 14.42 -20.48 -35.60
C ASN A 196 13.99 -21.69 -34.75
N GLY A 197 12.93 -21.56 -33.90
CA GLY A 197 12.31 -22.73 -33.24
C GLY A 197 13.15 -23.46 -32.16
N GLU A 198 14.31 -22.95 -31.74
CA GLU A 198 15.12 -23.55 -30.68
C GLU A 198 14.84 -22.86 -29.33
N ASN A 199 14.25 -23.63 -28.40
CA ASN A 199 14.07 -23.23 -27.02
C ASN A 199 15.41 -23.44 -26.28
N HIS A 200 16.14 -22.39 -25.97
CA HIS A 200 17.15 -22.43 -24.92
C HIS A 200 16.51 -22.20 -23.56
N ALA A 201 16.61 -23.23 -22.71
CA ALA A 201 16.22 -23.22 -21.31
C ALA A 201 17.16 -22.34 -20.49
#